data_8f622566af8364aee2d841bfdf9891d5
#
_entry.id   8f622566af8364aee2d841bfdf9891d5
#
_cell.length_a   1.000
_cell.length_b   1.000
_cell.length_c   1.000
_cell.angle_alpha   90.00
_cell.angle_beta   90.00
_cell.angle_gamma   90.00
#
_symmetry.space_group_name_H-M   'P 1'
#
loop_
_entity.id
_entity.type
_entity.pdbx_description
1 polymer ?
#
loop_
_entity_poly.entity_id
_entity_poly.type
_entity_poly.pdbx_seq_one_letter_code
_entity_poly.pdbx_strand_id
1 'polypeptide(L)'
;MAVHKKQSHPAILIALSLIAAFAIAGYVYQTIGTYQDKKNYPAPGELVDVDGHKMHMTQAGEGSPSVILDAGTGSFSLMWFSVTDEIAKFSHVCAYDRAGQGWSEESPLPRTAVNMIHELHTLLETTAVPKPYIMVGHSLGGGVAQLYANLYPDDVFGLVLVDAGHEDTAKKVAEHHLAFKRSLTGFTIVHASDKNSEAPSKPFLQRALLKLTSSRWGQKIAEITGIQRLYLQSFYSKPGNAQYEISPTMQARLLAPSTFRTTSQEIAHYGESAAQLAQLENQFAHKPLIVIGNGRGFFYNHLCHRKLTLPEMEFSNEVWFPLQRDLATKSTKGKLIIAQESGHRIQDTEPELIVNAIKELVDEYRSAFTDEGMTRAGNQLLDK
;
A
#
# COMPACT_ATOMS: atom_id res chain seq x y z
N MET A 1 -14.69 -58.55 -34.91
CA MET A 1 -14.34 -57.15 -34.74
C MET A 1 -15.45 -56.44 -33.98
N ALA A 2 -15.29 -56.20 -32.66
CA ALA A 2 -16.31 -55.54 -31.87
C ALA A 2 -16.04 -54.01 -31.95
N VAL A 3 -16.98 -53.28 -32.56
CA VAL A 3 -16.96 -51.85 -32.62
C VAL A 3 -17.35 -51.31 -31.23
N HIS A 4 -16.37 -50.83 -30.44
CA HIS A 4 -16.63 -50.11 -29.22
C HIS A 4 -17.36 -48.79 -29.56
N LYS A 5 -18.66 -48.76 -29.37
CA LYS A 5 -19.47 -47.54 -29.37
C LYS A 5 -18.98 -46.64 -28.27
N LYS A 6 -18.31 -45.54 -28.61
CA LYS A 6 -17.93 -44.48 -27.66
C LYS A 6 -19.21 -43.95 -27.04
N GLN A 7 -19.49 -44.29 -25.79
CA GLN A 7 -20.61 -43.70 -25.02
C GLN A 7 -20.30 -42.20 -24.82
N SER A 8 -21.03 -41.35 -25.54
CA SER A 8 -21.07 -39.94 -25.25
C SER A 8 -21.79 -39.74 -23.91
N HIS A 9 -21.17 -39.06 -22.97
CA HIS A 9 -21.80 -38.71 -21.69
C HIS A 9 -22.45 -37.31 -21.82
N PRO A 10 -23.73 -37.23 -22.27
CA PRO A 10 -24.39 -35.95 -22.56
C PRO A 10 -24.45 -35.03 -21.33
N ALA A 11 -24.59 -35.60 -20.15
CA ALA A 11 -24.57 -34.83 -18.89
C ALA A 11 -23.23 -34.11 -18.66
N ILE A 12 -22.10 -34.74 -19.01
CA ILE A 12 -20.77 -34.13 -18.91
C ILE A 12 -20.63 -32.98 -19.89
N LEU A 13 -21.09 -33.19 -21.14
CA LEU A 13 -21.04 -32.16 -22.19
C LEU A 13 -21.90 -30.95 -21.81
N ILE A 14 -23.10 -31.16 -21.26
CA ILE A 14 -23.98 -30.08 -20.76
C ILE A 14 -23.28 -29.33 -19.61
N ALA A 15 -22.72 -30.05 -18.66
CA ALA A 15 -22.01 -29.41 -17.51
C ALA A 15 -20.82 -28.56 -17.99
N LEU A 16 -20.01 -29.08 -18.92
CA LEU A 16 -18.88 -28.34 -19.50
C LEU A 16 -19.35 -27.13 -20.31
N SER A 17 -20.44 -27.23 -21.04
CA SER A 17 -21.03 -26.12 -21.79
C SER A 17 -21.56 -25.03 -20.85
N LEU A 18 -22.18 -25.37 -19.71
CA LEU A 18 -22.64 -24.43 -18.72
C LEU A 18 -21.46 -23.72 -18.02
N ILE A 19 -20.40 -24.45 -17.71
CA ILE A 19 -19.17 -23.88 -17.13
C ILE A 19 -18.53 -22.90 -18.12
N ALA A 20 -18.43 -23.27 -19.40
CA ALA A 20 -17.88 -22.40 -20.45
C ALA A 20 -18.74 -21.14 -20.64
N ALA A 21 -20.06 -21.28 -20.70
CA ALA A 21 -20.98 -20.15 -20.81
C ALA A 21 -20.85 -19.19 -19.63
N PHE A 22 -20.74 -19.71 -18.39
CA PHE A 22 -20.53 -18.92 -17.19
C PHE A 22 -19.19 -18.20 -17.22
N ALA A 23 -18.11 -18.86 -17.64
CA ALA A 23 -16.79 -18.25 -17.77
C ALA A 23 -16.76 -17.12 -18.81
N ILE A 24 -17.43 -17.32 -19.96
CA ILE A 24 -17.55 -16.30 -21.01
C ILE A 24 -18.36 -15.10 -20.51
N ALA A 25 -19.50 -15.34 -19.87
CA ALA A 25 -20.33 -14.27 -19.30
C ALA A 25 -19.55 -13.46 -18.25
N GLY A 26 -18.81 -14.14 -17.38
CA GLY A 26 -17.96 -13.51 -16.38
C GLY A 26 -16.81 -12.70 -17.01
N TYR A 27 -16.16 -13.21 -18.05
CA TYR A 27 -15.13 -12.49 -18.80
C TYR A 27 -15.68 -11.20 -19.44
N VAL A 28 -16.85 -11.30 -20.09
CA VAL A 28 -17.53 -10.14 -20.68
C VAL A 28 -17.87 -9.10 -19.60
N TYR A 29 -18.43 -9.54 -18.49
CA TYR A 29 -18.75 -8.69 -17.34
C TYR A 29 -17.51 -7.96 -16.78
N GLN A 30 -16.40 -8.69 -16.57
CA GLN A 30 -15.14 -8.11 -16.10
C GLN A 30 -14.59 -7.08 -17.12
N THR A 31 -14.58 -7.43 -18.39
CA THR A 31 -14.06 -6.57 -19.46
C THR A 31 -14.85 -5.27 -19.59
N ILE A 32 -16.19 -5.39 -19.62
CA ILE A 32 -17.08 -4.21 -19.69
C ILE A 32 -16.90 -3.35 -18.42
N GLY A 33 -16.89 -3.97 -17.25
CA GLY A 33 -16.71 -3.26 -15.99
C GLY A 33 -15.39 -2.51 -15.94
N THR A 34 -14.28 -3.15 -16.34
CA THR A 34 -12.95 -2.50 -16.38
C THR A 34 -12.92 -1.34 -17.39
N TYR A 35 -13.56 -1.51 -18.55
CA TYR A 35 -13.66 -0.43 -19.55
C TYR A 35 -14.47 0.76 -19.01
N GLN A 36 -15.61 0.52 -18.37
CA GLN A 36 -16.44 1.57 -17.76
C GLN A 36 -15.69 2.28 -16.63
N ASP A 37 -14.96 1.55 -15.78
CA ASP A 37 -14.18 2.15 -14.71
C ASP A 37 -13.09 3.08 -15.26
N LYS A 38 -12.36 2.66 -16.29
CA LYS A 38 -11.36 3.51 -16.94
C LYS A 38 -11.95 4.78 -17.55
N LYS A 39 -13.14 4.65 -18.15
CA LYS A 39 -13.84 5.78 -18.78
C LYS A 39 -14.41 6.76 -17.76
N ASN A 40 -15.02 6.24 -16.68
CA ASN A 40 -15.75 7.05 -15.70
C ASN A 40 -14.83 7.66 -14.64
N TYR A 41 -13.66 7.03 -14.41
CA TYR A 41 -12.70 7.43 -13.38
C TYR A 41 -11.30 7.56 -14.00
N PRO A 42 -11.06 8.58 -14.85
CA PRO A 42 -9.75 8.85 -15.43
C PRO A 42 -8.73 9.19 -14.33
N ALA A 43 -7.45 9.11 -14.68
CA ALA A 43 -6.36 9.49 -13.77
C ALA A 43 -6.47 10.99 -13.42
N PRO A 44 -6.46 11.34 -12.13
CA PRO A 44 -6.57 12.74 -11.71
C PRO A 44 -5.25 13.54 -11.90
N GLY A 45 -4.13 12.85 -12.08
CA GLY A 45 -2.80 13.42 -12.26
C GLY A 45 -2.20 13.08 -13.62
N GLU A 46 -0.87 13.00 -13.64
CA GLU A 46 -0.10 12.71 -14.83
C GLU A 46 0.20 11.21 -14.94
N LEU A 47 0.29 10.72 -16.18
CA LEU A 47 0.79 9.39 -16.51
C LEU A 47 2.15 9.55 -17.18
N VAL A 48 3.20 9.27 -16.44
CA VAL A 48 4.61 9.47 -16.82
C VAL A 48 5.22 8.16 -17.29
N ASP A 49 5.96 8.16 -18.38
CA ASP A 49 6.69 6.97 -18.84
C ASP A 49 7.88 6.71 -17.91
N VAL A 50 7.90 5.51 -17.35
CA VAL A 50 8.95 5.00 -16.49
C VAL A 50 9.43 3.67 -17.09
N ASP A 51 10.53 3.70 -17.81
CA ASP A 51 11.15 2.52 -18.44
C ASP A 51 10.18 1.70 -19.30
N GLY A 52 9.29 2.38 -20.05
CA GLY A 52 8.38 1.77 -21.02
C GLY A 52 7.02 1.34 -20.45
N HIS A 53 6.69 1.72 -19.21
CA HIS A 53 5.34 1.62 -18.65
C HIS A 53 4.95 2.94 -17.96
N LYS A 54 3.66 3.24 -17.94
CA LYS A 54 3.18 4.51 -17.39
C LYS A 54 2.88 4.40 -15.91
N MET A 55 3.47 5.30 -15.13
CA MET A 55 3.15 5.47 -13.73
C MET A 55 2.36 6.76 -13.49
N HIS A 56 1.38 6.70 -12.60
CA HIS A 56 0.55 7.81 -12.22
C HIS A 56 1.14 8.56 -11.03
N MET A 57 1.12 9.89 -11.11
CA MET A 57 1.48 10.77 -10.01
C MET A 57 0.57 11.99 -9.99
N THR A 58 0.20 12.44 -8.79
CA THR A 58 -0.43 13.73 -8.53
C THR A 58 0.56 14.63 -7.81
N GLN A 59 0.57 15.92 -8.16
CA GLN A 59 1.40 16.93 -7.53
C GLN A 59 0.51 18.09 -7.10
N ALA A 60 0.78 18.68 -5.94
CA ALA A 60 0.06 19.82 -5.42
C ALA A 60 0.96 20.68 -4.51
N GLY A 61 0.57 21.95 -4.30
CA GLY A 61 1.35 22.87 -3.49
C GLY A 61 2.65 23.32 -4.15
N GLU A 62 3.38 24.18 -3.46
CA GLU A 62 4.65 24.75 -3.90
C GLU A 62 5.65 24.84 -2.74
N GLY A 63 6.92 25.00 -3.10
CA GLY A 63 7.99 25.20 -2.11
C GLY A 63 8.83 23.96 -1.86
N SER A 64 9.73 24.06 -0.90
CA SER A 64 10.71 23.03 -0.54
C SER A 64 10.70 22.80 0.97
N PRO A 65 11.04 21.58 1.41
CA PRO A 65 11.36 20.36 0.64
C PRO A 65 10.11 19.77 -0.04
N SER A 66 10.28 18.89 -1.06
CA SER A 66 9.15 18.17 -1.63
C SER A 66 8.80 16.96 -0.76
N VAL A 67 7.50 16.71 -0.55
CA VAL A 67 6.98 15.58 0.23
C VAL A 67 6.54 14.47 -0.71
N ILE A 68 7.10 13.28 -0.57
CA ILE A 68 6.80 12.11 -1.40
C ILE A 68 6.01 11.09 -0.59
N LEU A 69 4.77 10.80 -1.01
CA LEU A 69 3.84 9.92 -0.30
C LEU A 69 3.79 8.53 -0.96
N ASP A 70 4.24 7.50 -0.23
CA ASP A 70 4.19 6.11 -0.66
C ASP A 70 3.19 5.28 0.16
N ALA A 71 2.24 4.65 -0.51
CA ALA A 71 1.15 3.92 0.12
C ALA A 71 1.55 2.50 0.57
N GLY A 72 0.71 1.83 1.35
CA GLY A 72 0.91 0.45 1.79
C GLY A 72 0.66 -0.58 0.68
N THR A 73 0.82 -1.86 1.02
CA THR A 73 0.56 -2.98 0.11
C THR A 73 -0.87 -2.93 -0.44
N GLY A 74 -1.02 -3.05 -1.75
CA GLY A 74 -2.32 -3.03 -2.42
C GLY A 74 -3.05 -1.69 -2.35
N SER A 75 -2.36 -0.64 -1.95
CA SER A 75 -2.86 0.73 -1.84
C SER A 75 -2.21 1.64 -2.88
N PHE A 76 -2.74 2.83 -3.06
CA PHE A 76 -2.34 3.79 -4.07
C PHE A 76 -2.60 5.23 -3.61
N SER A 77 -2.27 6.23 -4.42
CA SER A 77 -2.26 7.65 -4.08
C SER A 77 -3.52 8.16 -3.39
N LEU A 78 -4.71 7.67 -3.76
CA LEU A 78 -5.97 8.06 -3.12
C LEU A 78 -6.04 7.75 -1.62
N MET A 79 -5.17 6.87 -1.09
CA MET A 79 -5.12 6.61 0.35
C MET A 79 -4.58 7.79 1.15
N TRP A 80 -3.99 8.77 0.48
CA TRP A 80 -3.42 9.97 1.05
C TRP A 80 -4.30 11.21 0.91
N PHE A 81 -5.54 11.06 0.37
CA PHE A 81 -6.42 12.21 0.10
C PHE A 81 -6.66 13.11 1.32
N SER A 82 -6.75 12.52 2.52
CA SER A 82 -6.98 13.25 3.77
C SER A 82 -5.81 14.12 4.22
N VAL A 83 -4.61 13.90 3.69
CA VAL A 83 -3.40 14.63 4.09
C VAL A 83 -2.82 15.47 2.96
N THR A 84 -3.04 15.10 1.68
CA THR A 84 -2.43 15.78 0.53
C THR A 84 -2.79 17.25 0.46
N ASP A 85 -4.09 17.60 0.58
CA ASP A 85 -4.55 18.98 0.51
C ASP A 85 -4.02 19.84 1.67
N GLU A 86 -3.85 19.25 2.84
CA GLU A 86 -3.30 19.96 4.00
C GLU A 86 -1.79 20.21 3.83
N ILE A 87 -1.03 19.24 3.30
CA ILE A 87 0.40 19.39 3.03
C ILE A 87 0.62 20.42 1.93
N ALA A 88 -0.22 20.43 0.88
CA ALA A 88 -0.13 21.36 -0.24
C ALA A 88 -0.24 22.84 0.18
N LYS A 89 -0.81 23.14 1.35
CA LYS A 89 -0.89 24.50 1.89
C LYS A 89 0.47 25.07 2.33
N PHE A 90 1.44 24.19 2.60
CA PHE A 90 2.73 24.63 3.13
C PHE A 90 3.95 24.01 2.44
N SER A 91 3.80 23.02 1.57
CA SER A 91 4.92 22.41 0.84
C SER A 91 4.46 21.80 -0.48
N HIS A 92 5.40 21.55 -1.40
CA HIS A 92 5.14 20.73 -2.57
C HIS A 92 4.96 19.26 -2.15
N VAL A 93 3.91 18.61 -2.64
CA VAL A 93 3.58 17.23 -2.29
C VAL A 93 3.28 16.40 -3.54
N CYS A 94 3.85 15.20 -3.60
CA CYS A 94 3.64 14.21 -4.64
C CYS A 94 3.08 12.94 -4.03
N ALA A 95 1.93 12.47 -4.55
CA ALA A 95 1.40 11.14 -4.26
C ALA A 95 1.37 10.33 -5.55
N TYR A 96 1.93 9.13 -5.54
CA TYR A 96 2.07 8.30 -6.73
C TYR A 96 1.47 6.91 -6.54
N ASP A 97 1.19 6.26 -7.66
CA ASP A 97 0.77 4.87 -7.68
C ASP A 97 1.94 4.00 -8.11
N ARG A 98 2.33 3.05 -7.28
CA ARG A 98 3.31 2.03 -7.69
C ARG A 98 2.81 1.28 -8.92
N ALA A 99 3.73 0.85 -9.80
CA ALA A 99 3.37 0.13 -11.01
C ALA A 99 2.39 -1.03 -10.73
N GLY A 100 1.29 -1.05 -11.48
CA GLY A 100 0.16 -1.98 -11.35
C GLY A 100 -0.89 -1.62 -10.31
N GLN A 101 -0.67 -0.60 -9.49
CA GLN A 101 -1.65 -0.06 -8.53
C GLN A 101 -2.36 1.18 -9.10
N GLY A 102 -3.54 1.49 -8.59
CA GLY A 102 -4.28 2.69 -8.94
C GLY A 102 -4.48 2.86 -10.45
N TRP A 103 -3.87 3.89 -11.02
CA TRP A 103 -3.89 4.19 -12.46
C TRP A 103 -2.60 3.81 -13.19
N SER A 104 -1.57 3.35 -12.45
CA SER A 104 -0.30 2.93 -13.05
C SER A 104 -0.44 1.62 -13.82
N GLU A 105 0.27 1.52 -14.95
CA GLU A 105 0.42 0.28 -15.69
C GLU A 105 1.30 -0.71 -14.92
N GLU A 106 1.17 -1.99 -15.24
CA GLU A 106 1.98 -3.04 -14.60
C GLU A 106 3.42 -2.98 -15.12
N SER A 107 4.37 -3.13 -14.20
CA SER A 107 5.78 -3.30 -14.54
C SER A 107 6.08 -4.73 -14.96
N PRO A 108 7.01 -4.96 -15.89
CA PRO A 108 7.53 -6.28 -16.19
C PRO A 108 8.44 -6.84 -15.07
N LEU A 109 8.88 -5.99 -14.14
CA LEU A 109 9.81 -6.36 -13.07
C LEU A 109 9.06 -6.97 -11.86
N PRO A 110 9.71 -7.89 -11.10
CA PRO A 110 9.20 -8.37 -9.83
C PRO A 110 8.95 -7.21 -8.84
N ARG A 111 7.91 -7.32 -8.01
CA ARG A 111 7.54 -6.27 -7.04
C ARG A 111 8.40 -6.36 -5.77
N THR A 112 9.73 -6.29 -5.93
CA THR A 112 10.69 -6.16 -4.83
C THR A 112 10.91 -4.68 -4.50
N ALA A 113 11.36 -4.38 -3.28
CA ALA A 113 11.59 -2.99 -2.85
C ALA A 113 12.59 -2.27 -3.77
N VAL A 114 13.69 -2.91 -4.15
CA VAL A 114 14.69 -2.31 -5.04
C VAL A 114 14.10 -1.93 -6.40
N ASN A 115 13.27 -2.79 -7.01
CA ASN A 115 12.64 -2.47 -8.29
C ASN A 115 11.62 -1.33 -8.14
N MET A 116 10.84 -1.32 -7.04
CA MET A 116 9.89 -0.23 -6.76
C MET A 116 10.61 1.10 -6.56
N ILE A 117 11.79 1.09 -5.94
CA ILE A 117 12.61 2.29 -5.75
C ILE A 117 13.23 2.78 -7.05
N HIS A 118 13.72 1.87 -7.89
CA HIS A 118 14.21 2.24 -9.20
C HIS A 118 13.13 2.97 -10.02
N GLU A 119 11.92 2.42 -10.04
CA GLU A 119 10.77 3.04 -10.70
C GLU A 119 10.40 4.40 -10.09
N LEU A 120 10.38 4.51 -8.75
CA LEU A 120 10.11 5.78 -8.07
C LEU A 120 11.18 6.82 -8.38
N HIS A 121 12.45 6.43 -8.34
CA HIS A 121 13.55 7.35 -8.65
C HIS A 121 13.46 7.86 -10.10
N THR A 122 13.24 6.96 -11.06
CA THR A 122 13.03 7.33 -12.47
C THR A 122 11.82 8.26 -12.63
N LEU A 123 10.71 7.99 -11.92
CA LEU A 123 9.52 8.84 -11.92
C LEU A 123 9.83 10.26 -11.43
N LEU A 124 10.51 10.38 -10.28
CA LEU A 124 10.86 11.67 -9.68
C LEU A 124 11.85 12.48 -10.53
N GLU A 125 12.84 11.82 -11.14
CA GLU A 125 13.78 12.46 -12.06
C GLU A 125 13.08 12.90 -13.36
N THR A 126 12.24 12.05 -13.94
CA THR A 126 11.53 12.36 -15.20
C THR A 126 10.57 13.54 -15.03
N THR A 127 9.95 13.67 -13.87
CA THR A 127 9.03 14.77 -13.56
C THR A 127 9.71 15.97 -12.93
N ALA A 128 11.04 15.93 -12.79
CA ALA A 128 11.86 16.98 -12.20
C ALA A 128 11.32 17.49 -10.85
N VAL A 129 10.88 16.58 -9.98
CA VAL A 129 10.43 16.93 -8.62
C VAL A 129 11.58 17.59 -7.85
N PRO A 130 11.36 18.80 -7.28
CA PRO A 130 12.43 19.52 -6.60
C PRO A 130 12.97 18.78 -5.37
N LYS A 131 14.29 18.62 -5.28
CA LYS A 131 14.97 18.08 -4.09
C LYS A 131 15.23 19.20 -3.05
N PRO A 132 15.47 18.85 -1.77
CA PRO A 132 15.45 17.50 -1.22
C PRO A 132 14.03 17.01 -0.90
N TYR A 133 13.93 15.71 -0.62
CA TYR A 133 12.66 15.05 -0.30
C TYR A 133 12.46 14.83 1.21
N ILE A 134 11.22 14.93 1.67
CA ILE A 134 10.73 14.24 2.87
C ILE A 134 9.98 13.00 2.38
N MET A 135 10.53 11.83 2.67
CA MET A 135 9.91 10.56 2.29
C MET A 135 8.89 10.15 3.34
N VAL A 136 7.64 9.98 2.92
CA VAL A 136 6.53 9.58 3.80
C VAL A 136 6.02 8.23 3.34
N GLY A 137 6.09 7.21 4.18
CA GLY A 137 5.69 5.86 3.79
C GLY A 137 4.80 5.17 4.81
N HIS A 138 3.67 4.61 4.34
CA HIS A 138 2.79 3.78 5.14
C HIS A 138 3.06 2.30 4.88
N SER A 139 3.18 1.50 5.95
CA SER A 139 3.29 0.03 5.83
C SER A 139 4.46 -0.38 4.91
N LEU A 140 4.20 -1.10 3.79
CA LEU A 140 5.21 -1.43 2.77
C LEU A 140 5.91 -0.18 2.23
N GLY A 141 5.16 0.91 1.95
CA GLY A 141 5.74 2.18 1.52
C GLY A 141 6.72 2.76 2.52
N GLY A 142 6.56 2.48 3.82
CA GLY A 142 7.54 2.85 4.83
C GLY A 142 8.86 2.09 4.70
N GLY A 143 8.82 0.81 4.31
CA GLY A 143 10.02 0.05 3.94
C GLY A 143 10.69 0.59 2.68
N VAL A 144 9.90 0.94 1.66
CA VAL A 144 10.40 1.58 0.43
C VAL A 144 11.05 2.94 0.73
N ALA A 145 10.43 3.78 1.57
CA ALA A 145 10.98 5.08 1.96
C ALA A 145 12.33 4.95 2.68
N GLN A 146 12.46 3.99 3.61
CA GLN A 146 13.73 3.70 4.29
C GLN A 146 14.81 3.26 3.29
N LEU A 147 14.48 2.34 2.38
CA LEU A 147 15.42 1.84 1.39
C LEU A 147 15.79 2.93 0.38
N TYR A 148 14.84 3.80 -0.02
CA TYR A 148 15.12 4.96 -0.86
C TYR A 148 16.13 5.91 -0.20
N ALA A 149 15.94 6.24 1.07
CA ALA A 149 16.85 7.09 1.82
C ALA A 149 18.26 6.48 2.02
N ASN A 150 18.37 5.16 1.99
CA ASN A 150 19.66 4.47 2.00
C ASN A 150 20.36 4.50 0.64
N LEU A 151 19.61 4.37 -0.47
CA LEU A 151 20.19 4.34 -1.82
C LEU A 151 20.49 5.75 -2.36
N TYR A 152 19.67 6.74 -1.97
CA TYR A 152 19.77 8.13 -2.41
C TYR A 152 19.83 9.09 -1.21
N PRO A 153 20.86 8.97 -0.34
CA PRO A 153 20.90 9.73 0.90
C PRO A 153 20.96 11.24 0.69
N ASP A 154 21.58 11.71 -0.40
CA ASP A 154 21.70 13.14 -0.70
C ASP A 154 20.37 13.77 -1.17
N ASP A 155 19.46 12.97 -1.68
CA ASP A 155 18.15 13.41 -2.14
C ASP A 155 17.13 13.57 -0.99
N VAL A 156 17.39 12.94 0.17
CA VAL A 156 16.43 12.85 1.27
C VAL A 156 16.88 13.71 2.46
N PHE A 157 16.04 14.65 2.86
CA PHE A 157 16.22 15.43 4.09
C PHE A 157 15.79 14.65 5.33
N GLY A 158 14.61 14.04 5.30
CA GLY A 158 14.05 13.32 6.44
C GLY A 158 12.95 12.33 6.07
N LEU A 159 12.48 11.57 7.06
CA LEU A 159 11.47 10.52 6.88
C LEU A 159 10.32 10.68 7.88
N VAL A 160 9.10 10.39 7.39
CA VAL A 160 7.92 10.15 8.24
C VAL A 160 7.42 8.73 7.94
N LEU A 161 7.55 7.84 8.90
CA LEU A 161 7.21 6.43 8.79
C LEU A 161 5.89 6.16 9.50
N VAL A 162 4.83 5.91 8.73
CA VAL A 162 3.46 5.74 9.22
C VAL A 162 3.14 4.27 9.35
N ASP A 163 3.17 3.75 10.55
CA ASP A 163 2.96 2.33 10.89
C ASP A 163 3.71 1.38 9.93
N ALA A 164 4.99 1.68 9.76
CA ALA A 164 5.81 1.26 8.63
C ALA A 164 6.30 -0.18 8.74
N GLY A 165 6.61 -0.78 7.58
CA GLY A 165 7.32 -2.04 7.48
C GLY A 165 8.75 -1.93 8.03
N HIS A 166 9.20 -3.00 8.67
CA HIS A 166 10.53 -3.15 9.26
C HIS A 166 11.26 -4.33 8.60
N GLU A 167 12.58 -4.32 8.52
CA GLU A 167 13.37 -5.42 7.94
C GLU A 167 13.12 -6.76 8.63
N ASP A 168 12.87 -6.74 9.93
CA ASP A 168 12.58 -7.96 10.70
C ASP A 168 11.12 -8.40 10.64
N THR A 169 10.22 -7.64 10.02
CA THR A 169 8.78 -7.97 10.01
C THR A 169 8.53 -9.37 9.49
N ALA A 170 9.11 -9.74 8.34
CA ALA A 170 8.91 -11.05 7.73
C ALA A 170 9.37 -12.18 8.64
N LYS A 171 10.51 -12.03 9.29
CA LYS A 171 11.10 -13.00 10.22
C LYS A 171 10.24 -13.15 11.46
N LYS A 172 9.93 -12.05 12.15
CA LYS A 172 9.12 -12.07 13.38
C LYS A 172 7.71 -12.60 13.16
N VAL A 173 7.12 -12.27 12.02
CA VAL A 173 5.83 -12.82 11.60
C VAL A 173 5.90 -14.33 11.39
N ALA A 174 6.96 -14.85 10.76
CA ALA A 174 7.17 -16.28 10.58
C ALA A 174 7.35 -17.01 11.92
N GLU A 175 8.04 -16.40 12.88
CA GLU A 175 8.23 -16.90 14.23
C GLU A 175 6.93 -16.91 15.04
N HIS A 176 6.08 -15.92 14.89
CA HIS A 176 4.84 -15.75 15.66
C HIS A 176 3.64 -16.59 15.16
N HIS A 177 3.85 -17.50 14.24
CA HIS A 177 3.00 -18.60 13.75
C HIS A 177 1.52 -18.37 13.39
N LEU A 178 0.81 -17.30 13.69
CA LEU A 178 -0.65 -17.33 13.62
C LEU A 178 -1.38 -16.22 12.87
N ALA A 179 -1.04 -14.99 13.07
CA ALA A 179 -1.90 -13.89 12.61
C ALA A 179 -1.69 -13.54 11.13
N PHE A 180 -0.45 -13.55 10.69
CA PHE A 180 -0.06 -12.93 9.43
C PHE A 180 -0.31 -13.79 8.18
N LYS A 181 -0.15 -15.12 8.24
CA LYS A 181 -0.55 -15.99 7.11
C LYS A 181 -2.03 -15.88 6.77
N ARG A 182 -2.85 -15.57 7.79
CA ARG A 182 -4.27 -15.29 7.61
C ARG A 182 -4.55 -13.85 7.18
N SER A 183 -3.73 -12.92 7.59
CA SER A 183 -3.94 -11.49 7.32
C SER A 183 -3.41 -11.06 5.96
N LEU A 184 -2.27 -11.54 5.49
CA LEU A 184 -1.78 -11.19 4.14
C LEU A 184 -2.71 -11.69 3.05
N THR A 185 -3.28 -12.88 3.21
CA THR A 185 -4.37 -13.35 2.32
C THR A 185 -5.70 -12.65 2.59
N GLY A 186 -5.86 -11.98 3.72
CA GLY A 186 -7.05 -11.24 4.12
C GLY A 186 -6.98 -9.74 3.89
N PHE A 187 -5.80 -9.17 3.64
CA PHE A 187 -5.66 -7.75 3.31
C PHE A 187 -6.24 -7.42 1.93
N THR A 188 -6.22 -8.37 1.03
CA THR A 188 -6.89 -8.26 -0.27
C THR A 188 -8.37 -8.61 -0.17
N ILE A 189 -8.77 -9.28 0.91
CA ILE A 189 -10.15 -9.71 1.14
C ILE A 189 -10.46 -9.36 2.59
N VAL A 190 -10.95 -8.17 2.78
CA VAL A 190 -11.52 -7.68 4.02
C VAL A 190 -12.20 -8.79 4.80
N HIS A 191 -11.73 -9.04 6.03
CA HIS A 191 -12.38 -9.90 7.01
C HIS A 191 -12.47 -11.39 6.73
N ALA A 192 -11.35 -12.08 6.80
CA ALA A 192 -11.40 -13.49 7.14
C ALA A 192 -11.51 -13.64 8.66
N SER A 193 -12.73 -13.45 9.15
CA SER A 193 -13.39 -14.22 10.20
C SER A 193 -12.65 -14.68 11.43
N ASP A 194 -13.18 -14.30 12.37
CA ASP A 194 -13.49 -14.90 13.64
C ASP A 194 -13.80 -16.41 13.58
N LYS A 195 -12.88 -17.21 14.10
CA LYS A 195 -13.17 -18.63 14.37
C LYS A 195 -13.90 -18.84 15.71
N ASN A 196 -13.95 -17.81 16.55
CA ASN A 196 -14.50 -17.86 17.90
C ASN A 196 -15.71 -16.95 18.12
N SER A 197 -16.19 -16.23 17.08
CA SER A 197 -17.52 -15.67 17.17
C SER A 197 -18.51 -16.78 16.78
N GLU A 198 -19.61 -16.86 17.48
CA GLU A 198 -20.82 -17.61 17.08
C GLU A 198 -21.45 -17.04 15.80
N ALA A 199 -20.66 -16.38 14.96
CA ALA A 199 -21.05 -15.92 13.65
C ALA A 199 -21.32 -17.12 12.73
N PRO A 200 -22.40 -17.09 11.96
CA PRO A 200 -22.80 -18.19 11.10
C PRO A 200 -21.63 -18.59 10.19
N SER A 201 -21.42 -19.90 10.04
CA SER A 201 -20.36 -20.48 9.20
C SER A 201 -20.32 -19.76 7.87
N LYS A 202 -19.11 -19.28 7.48
CA LYS A 202 -18.92 -18.56 6.20
C LYS A 202 -19.66 -19.28 5.08
N PRO A 203 -20.41 -18.56 4.25
CA PRO A 203 -21.08 -19.17 3.10
C PRO A 203 -20.09 -20.02 2.31
N PHE A 204 -20.55 -21.19 1.85
CA PHE A 204 -19.73 -22.12 1.06
C PHE A 204 -18.96 -21.41 -0.08
N LEU A 205 -19.61 -20.48 -0.77
CA LEU A 205 -19.04 -19.65 -1.82
C LEU A 205 -17.83 -18.83 -1.33
N GLN A 206 -17.88 -18.26 -0.14
CA GLN A 206 -16.77 -17.47 0.39
C GLN A 206 -15.56 -18.35 0.71
N ARG A 207 -15.76 -19.54 1.26
CA ARG A 207 -14.67 -20.50 1.49
C ARG A 207 -14.08 -21.03 0.19
N ALA A 208 -14.94 -21.31 -0.80
CA ALA A 208 -14.50 -21.76 -2.12
C ALA A 208 -13.69 -20.68 -2.84
N LEU A 209 -14.13 -19.41 -2.79
CA LEU A 209 -13.42 -18.28 -3.38
C LEU A 209 -12.05 -18.06 -2.70
N LEU A 210 -11.99 -18.09 -1.37
CA LEU A 210 -10.74 -17.99 -0.63
C LEU A 210 -9.75 -19.11 -1.00
N LYS A 211 -10.24 -20.32 -1.14
CA LYS A 211 -9.42 -21.47 -1.57
C LYS A 211 -8.98 -21.33 -3.03
N LEU A 212 -9.87 -20.86 -3.90
CA LEU A 212 -9.56 -20.59 -5.31
C LEU A 212 -8.48 -19.53 -5.44
N THR A 213 -8.63 -18.39 -4.76
CA THR A 213 -7.70 -17.26 -4.85
C THR A 213 -6.38 -17.47 -4.08
N SER A 214 -6.22 -18.56 -3.34
CA SER A 214 -4.97 -18.91 -2.67
C SER A 214 -3.87 -19.46 -3.60
N SER A 215 -4.19 -19.77 -4.85
CA SER A 215 -3.23 -20.26 -5.86
C SER A 215 -3.14 -19.29 -7.04
N ARG A 216 -1.97 -19.22 -7.70
CA ARG A 216 -1.77 -18.38 -8.90
C ARG A 216 -2.78 -18.69 -10.02
N TRP A 217 -3.09 -19.96 -10.24
CA TRP A 217 -4.09 -20.39 -11.22
C TRP A 217 -5.51 -19.97 -10.82
N GLY A 218 -5.84 -20.14 -9.55
CA GLY A 218 -7.14 -19.73 -9.04
C GLY A 218 -7.36 -18.23 -9.08
N GLN A 219 -6.32 -17.44 -8.79
CA GLN A 219 -6.34 -15.99 -8.95
C GLN A 219 -6.64 -15.59 -10.40
N LYS A 220 -5.93 -16.19 -11.36
CA LYS A 220 -6.14 -15.94 -12.79
C LYS A 220 -7.55 -16.33 -13.26
N ILE A 221 -8.09 -17.44 -12.74
CA ILE A 221 -9.46 -17.85 -13.02
C ILE A 221 -10.46 -16.85 -12.43
N ALA A 222 -10.28 -16.43 -11.17
CA ALA A 222 -11.17 -15.48 -10.51
C ALA A 222 -11.18 -14.11 -11.21
N GLU A 223 -10.02 -13.66 -11.70
CA GLU A 223 -9.85 -12.47 -12.51
C GLU A 223 -10.60 -12.59 -13.84
N ILE A 224 -10.28 -13.61 -14.63
CA ILE A 224 -10.85 -13.80 -15.99
C ILE A 224 -12.37 -13.98 -15.92
N THR A 225 -12.88 -14.69 -14.93
CA THR A 225 -14.33 -14.95 -14.78
C THR A 225 -15.08 -13.83 -14.08
N GLY A 226 -14.43 -12.75 -13.64
CA GLY A 226 -15.07 -11.64 -12.95
C GLY A 226 -15.67 -11.99 -11.57
N ILE A 227 -15.42 -13.19 -11.05
CA ILE A 227 -15.92 -13.63 -9.73
C ILE A 227 -15.39 -12.71 -8.63
N GLN A 228 -14.14 -12.28 -8.74
CA GLN A 228 -13.54 -11.35 -7.79
C GLN A 228 -14.29 -10.00 -7.77
N ARG A 229 -14.58 -9.44 -8.96
CA ARG A 229 -15.32 -8.19 -9.09
C ARG A 229 -16.72 -8.31 -8.48
N LEU A 230 -17.44 -9.38 -8.78
CA LEU A 230 -18.76 -9.66 -8.20
C LEU A 230 -18.70 -9.75 -6.67
N TYR A 231 -17.70 -10.45 -6.14
CA TYR A 231 -17.51 -10.59 -4.71
C TYR A 231 -17.26 -9.25 -4.03
N LEU A 232 -16.30 -8.47 -4.52
CA LEU A 232 -15.93 -7.16 -3.95
C LEU A 232 -17.07 -6.15 -4.08
N GLN A 233 -17.77 -6.10 -5.22
CA GLN A 233 -18.96 -5.25 -5.36
C GLN A 233 -20.06 -5.65 -4.39
N SER A 234 -20.36 -6.94 -4.25
CA SER A 234 -21.31 -7.44 -3.28
C SER A 234 -20.92 -7.11 -1.84
N PHE A 235 -19.61 -7.11 -1.56
CA PHE A 235 -19.08 -6.74 -0.25
C PHE A 235 -19.31 -5.24 0.04
N TYR A 236 -18.91 -4.36 -0.86
CA TYR A 236 -19.05 -2.91 -0.69
C TYR A 236 -20.52 -2.42 -0.74
N SER A 237 -21.41 -3.15 -1.39
CA SER A 237 -22.83 -2.79 -1.52
C SER A 237 -23.68 -3.18 -0.29
N LYS A 238 -23.15 -3.91 0.68
CA LYS A 238 -23.91 -4.32 1.87
C LYS A 238 -24.07 -3.15 2.84
N PRO A 239 -25.27 -2.88 3.36
CA PRO A 239 -25.54 -1.76 4.27
C PRO A 239 -24.65 -1.73 5.52
N GLY A 240 -24.23 -2.89 6.04
CA GLY A 240 -23.31 -2.98 7.18
C GLY A 240 -21.84 -2.75 6.84
N ASN A 241 -21.48 -2.80 5.56
CA ASN A 241 -20.15 -2.53 5.04
C ASN A 241 -20.07 -1.15 4.36
N ALA A 242 -21.19 -0.45 4.22
CA ALA A 242 -21.27 0.93 3.71
C ALA A 242 -20.59 1.96 4.65
N GLN A 243 -20.11 1.52 5.82
CA GLN A 243 -19.20 2.31 6.67
C GLN A 243 -17.85 2.58 6.00
N TYR A 244 -17.47 1.79 5.01
CA TYR A 244 -16.41 2.15 4.09
C TYR A 244 -16.99 3.13 3.07
N GLU A 245 -16.95 4.41 3.37
CA GLU A 245 -17.14 5.45 2.36
C GLU A 245 -15.98 5.42 1.36
N ILE A 246 -15.85 4.26 0.70
CA ILE A 246 -14.93 4.13 -0.41
C ILE A 246 -15.56 4.86 -1.57
N SER A 247 -14.93 5.94 -2.00
CA SER A 247 -15.40 6.67 -3.17
C SER A 247 -15.57 5.73 -4.36
N PRO A 248 -16.51 5.98 -5.27
CA PRO A 248 -16.68 5.16 -6.47
C PRO A 248 -15.37 5.02 -7.27
N THR A 249 -14.54 6.04 -7.28
CA THR A 249 -13.21 6.03 -7.90
C THR A 249 -12.28 5.03 -7.22
N MET A 250 -12.20 5.05 -5.90
CA MET A 250 -11.39 4.09 -5.14
C MET A 250 -11.89 2.67 -5.35
N GLN A 251 -13.22 2.46 -5.33
CA GLN A 251 -13.80 1.14 -5.59
C GLN A 251 -13.42 0.63 -6.98
N ALA A 252 -13.50 1.47 -8.01
CA ALA A 252 -13.12 1.12 -9.38
C ALA A 252 -11.65 0.67 -9.48
N ARG A 253 -10.75 1.34 -8.77
CA ARG A 253 -9.31 0.97 -8.75
C ARG A 253 -9.05 -0.32 -7.97
N LEU A 254 -9.73 -0.52 -6.83
CA LEU A 254 -9.64 -1.78 -6.08
C LEU A 254 -10.21 -2.99 -6.83
N LEU A 255 -11.15 -2.76 -7.76
CA LEU A 255 -11.73 -3.78 -8.64
C LEU A 255 -10.87 -4.08 -9.88
N ALA A 256 -9.83 -3.30 -10.13
CA ALA A 256 -8.94 -3.49 -11.27
C ALA A 256 -8.13 -4.80 -11.13
N PRO A 257 -8.07 -5.64 -12.18
CA PRO A 257 -7.30 -6.87 -12.16
C PRO A 257 -5.80 -6.66 -11.88
N SER A 258 -5.22 -5.56 -12.38
CA SER A 258 -3.82 -5.19 -12.12
C SER A 258 -3.55 -5.00 -10.64
N THR A 259 -4.42 -4.28 -9.91
CA THR A 259 -4.28 -4.06 -8.46
C THR A 259 -4.16 -5.38 -7.71
N PHE A 260 -4.98 -6.37 -8.05
CA PHE A 260 -4.94 -7.67 -7.40
C PHE A 260 -3.66 -8.45 -7.70
N ARG A 261 -3.24 -8.48 -8.98
CA ARG A 261 -2.01 -9.16 -9.39
C ARG A 261 -0.80 -8.54 -8.73
N THR A 262 -0.70 -7.22 -8.77
CA THR A 262 0.40 -6.48 -8.18
C THR A 262 0.46 -6.65 -6.66
N THR A 263 -0.68 -6.55 -5.96
CA THR A 263 -0.75 -6.81 -4.52
C THR A 263 -0.26 -8.21 -4.17
N SER A 264 -0.66 -9.21 -4.97
CA SER A 264 -0.20 -10.58 -4.77
C SER A 264 1.31 -10.73 -4.97
N GLN A 265 1.90 -9.99 -5.89
CA GLN A 265 3.35 -9.96 -6.11
C GLN A 265 4.08 -9.21 -4.98
N GLU A 266 3.58 -8.06 -4.52
CA GLU A 266 4.12 -7.33 -3.38
C GLU A 266 4.19 -8.24 -2.14
N ILE A 267 3.11 -8.99 -1.87
CA ILE A 267 3.06 -9.97 -0.77
C ILE A 267 4.07 -11.11 -1.00
N ALA A 268 4.14 -11.65 -2.21
CA ALA A 268 5.04 -12.76 -2.53
C ALA A 268 6.51 -12.39 -2.37
N HIS A 269 6.88 -11.13 -2.68
CA HIS A 269 8.25 -10.61 -2.57
C HIS A 269 8.52 -9.83 -1.29
N TYR A 270 7.57 -9.83 -0.32
CA TYR A 270 7.73 -9.08 0.93
C TYR A 270 8.97 -9.51 1.72
N GLY A 271 9.22 -10.82 1.82
CA GLY A 271 10.41 -11.35 2.50
C GLY A 271 11.72 -10.95 1.82
N GLU A 272 11.76 -10.92 0.47
CA GLU A 272 12.90 -10.44 -0.31
C GLU A 272 13.11 -8.94 -0.10
N SER A 273 12.06 -8.14 -0.13
CA SER A 273 12.11 -6.70 0.14
C SER A 273 12.63 -6.39 1.55
N ALA A 274 12.19 -7.15 2.55
CA ALA A 274 12.69 -7.04 3.92
C ALA A 274 14.19 -7.40 4.01
N ALA A 275 14.65 -8.44 3.30
CA ALA A 275 16.05 -8.82 3.24
C ALA A 275 16.91 -7.76 2.53
N GLN A 276 16.40 -7.12 1.47
CA GLN A 276 17.06 -6.02 0.80
C GLN A 276 17.27 -4.83 1.75
N LEU A 277 16.25 -4.49 2.55
CA LEU A 277 16.35 -3.44 3.56
C LEU A 277 17.37 -3.77 4.66
N ALA A 278 17.42 -5.02 5.12
CA ALA A 278 18.33 -5.49 6.16
C ALA A 278 19.82 -5.51 5.76
N GLN A 279 20.12 -5.54 4.46
CA GLN A 279 21.50 -5.64 3.95
C GLN A 279 22.19 -4.28 3.81
N LEU A 280 21.46 -3.18 3.90
CA LEU A 280 22.04 -1.85 3.69
C LEU A 280 22.54 -1.24 4.99
N GLU A 281 23.65 -0.50 4.87
CA GLU A 281 24.06 0.42 5.92
C GLU A 281 22.99 1.50 6.12
N ASN A 282 22.80 1.92 7.35
CA ASN A 282 21.79 2.93 7.67
C ASN A 282 22.30 4.35 7.32
N GLN A 283 22.14 4.75 6.06
CA GLN A 283 22.57 6.05 5.54
C GLN A 283 21.73 7.23 6.04
N PHE A 284 20.59 6.96 6.67
CA PHE A 284 19.75 8.01 7.25
C PHE A 284 19.89 8.18 8.78
N ALA A 285 20.92 7.56 9.38
CA ALA A 285 21.11 7.54 10.85
C ALA A 285 21.18 8.94 11.52
N HIS A 286 21.48 9.99 10.77
CA HIS A 286 21.55 11.37 11.26
C HIS A 286 20.46 12.29 10.71
N LYS A 287 19.54 11.76 9.90
CA LYS A 287 18.45 12.52 9.31
C LYS A 287 17.29 12.63 10.28
N PRO A 288 16.49 13.70 10.22
CA PRO A 288 15.24 13.78 10.94
C PRO A 288 14.33 12.58 10.59
N LEU A 289 13.82 11.91 11.61
CA LEU A 289 12.98 10.72 11.49
C LEU A 289 11.82 10.80 12.47
N ILE A 290 10.59 10.75 11.97
CA ILE A 290 9.40 10.62 12.79
C ILE A 290 8.69 9.34 12.46
N VAL A 291 8.52 8.46 13.43
CA VAL A 291 7.75 7.22 13.32
C VAL A 291 6.41 7.44 14.00
N ILE A 292 5.32 7.14 13.31
CA ILE A 292 3.96 7.21 13.86
C ILE A 292 3.43 5.78 13.91
N GLY A 293 3.36 5.22 15.12
CA GLY A 293 2.85 3.85 15.35
C GLY A 293 1.39 3.88 15.79
N ASN A 294 0.63 2.84 15.45
CA ASN A 294 -0.76 2.68 15.89
C ASN A 294 -0.86 2.41 17.40
N GLY A 295 -1.94 2.86 18.05
CA GLY A 295 -2.20 2.66 19.49
C GLY A 295 -3.24 1.58 19.79
N ARG A 296 -4.13 1.28 18.83
CA ARG A 296 -5.23 0.30 18.98
C ARG A 296 -4.86 -1.12 18.56
N GLY A 297 -3.66 -1.33 18.01
CA GLY A 297 -3.20 -2.60 17.47
C GLY A 297 -3.35 -2.71 15.96
N PHE A 298 -2.43 -3.45 15.33
CA PHE A 298 -2.31 -3.59 13.87
C PHE A 298 -3.62 -3.97 13.18
N PHE A 299 -4.38 -4.89 13.76
CA PHE A 299 -5.65 -5.39 13.18
C PHE A 299 -6.89 -4.59 13.57
N TYR A 300 -6.73 -3.53 14.37
CA TYR A 300 -7.86 -2.69 14.72
C TYR A 300 -8.38 -1.95 13.47
N ASN A 301 -9.68 -2.02 13.28
CA ASN A 301 -10.35 -1.33 12.20
C ASN A 301 -11.45 -0.44 12.79
N HIS A 302 -11.26 0.87 12.70
CA HIS A 302 -12.17 1.89 13.22
C HIS A 302 -13.58 1.80 12.61
N LEU A 303 -13.70 1.26 11.39
CA LEU A 303 -14.98 1.19 10.67
C LEU A 303 -15.89 0.07 11.18
N CYS A 304 -15.34 -1.02 11.70
CA CYS A 304 -16.14 -2.13 12.21
C CYS A 304 -16.17 -2.22 13.73
N HIS A 305 -15.40 -1.39 14.45
CA HIS A 305 -15.31 -1.39 15.92
C HIS A 305 -15.18 -2.79 16.55
N ARG A 306 -14.65 -3.73 15.79
CA ARG A 306 -14.49 -5.11 16.24
C ARG A 306 -13.41 -5.20 17.32
N LYS A 307 -13.70 -5.90 18.39
CA LYS A 307 -12.66 -6.24 19.38
C LYS A 307 -11.60 -7.13 18.73
N LEU A 308 -10.35 -6.86 19.02
CA LEU A 308 -9.25 -7.71 18.61
C LEU A 308 -9.35 -9.05 19.33
N THR A 309 -9.04 -10.13 18.63
CA THR A 309 -8.85 -11.45 19.23
C THR A 309 -7.54 -11.47 20.03
N LEU A 310 -7.40 -12.40 20.98
CA LEU A 310 -6.19 -12.54 21.78
C LEU A 310 -4.92 -12.68 20.91
N PRO A 311 -4.88 -13.54 19.86
CA PRO A 311 -3.72 -13.62 18.98
C PRO A 311 -3.39 -12.34 18.20
N GLU A 312 -4.41 -11.52 17.86
CA GLU A 312 -4.19 -10.23 17.19
C GLU A 312 -3.62 -9.19 18.14
N MET A 313 -4.01 -9.24 19.42
CA MET A 313 -3.44 -8.39 20.47
C MET A 313 -2.01 -8.80 20.78
N GLU A 314 -1.74 -10.11 20.90
CA GLU A 314 -0.40 -10.67 21.11
C GLU A 314 0.53 -10.26 19.98
N PHE A 315 0.13 -10.43 18.71
CA PHE A 315 0.90 -9.96 17.56
C PHE A 315 1.21 -8.47 17.65
N SER A 316 0.23 -7.64 17.98
CA SER A 316 0.43 -6.20 18.08
C SER A 316 1.43 -5.84 19.18
N ASN A 317 1.32 -6.48 20.35
CA ASN A 317 2.15 -6.18 21.52
C ASN A 317 3.57 -6.77 21.41
N GLU A 318 3.71 -7.98 20.88
CA GLU A 318 4.96 -8.73 20.91
C GLU A 318 5.78 -8.57 19.63
N VAL A 319 5.12 -8.22 18.51
CA VAL A 319 5.78 -8.06 17.22
C VAL A 319 5.72 -6.62 16.75
N TRP A 320 4.52 -6.08 16.52
CA TRP A 320 4.39 -4.84 15.76
C TRP A 320 4.85 -3.59 16.53
N PHE A 321 4.38 -3.39 17.75
CA PHE A 321 4.80 -2.23 18.56
C PHE A 321 6.30 -2.19 18.86
N PRO A 322 6.98 -3.31 19.22
CA PRO A 322 8.42 -3.33 19.32
C PRO A 322 9.15 -2.92 18.05
N LEU A 323 8.68 -3.35 16.88
CA LEU A 323 9.28 -2.95 15.60
C LEU A 323 9.10 -1.44 15.31
N GLN A 324 7.95 -0.84 15.63
CA GLN A 324 7.78 0.61 15.48
C GLN A 324 8.69 1.41 16.43
N ARG A 325 8.93 0.91 17.64
CA ARG A 325 9.89 1.53 18.56
C ARG A 325 11.32 1.43 18.04
N ASP A 326 11.68 0.27 17.51
CA ASP A 326 13.01 0.05 16.92
C ASP A 326 13.26 0.99 15.73
N LEU A 327 12.28 1.15 14.83
CA LEU A 327 12.39 2.10 13.72
C LEU A 327 12.79 3.51 14.19
N ALA A 328 12.22 4.00 15.28
CA ALA A 328 12.53 5.32 15.80
C ALA A 328 13.99 5.43 16.32
N THR A 329 14.63 4.32 16.68
CA THR A 329 16.02 4.31 17.14
C THR A 329 17.04 4.34 15.97
N LYS A 330 16.59 4.15 14.73
CA LYS A 330 17.48 4.11 13.56
C LYS A 330 18.09 5.47 13.19
N SER A 331 17.59 6.55 13.78
CA SER A 331 18.20 7.88 13.67
C SER A 331 18.46 8.47 15.04
N THR A 332 19.60 9.19 15.16
CA THR A 332 19.92 9.99 16.34
C THR A 332 18.93 11.13 16.57
N LYS A 333 18.14 11.49 15.55
CA LYS A 333 17.06 12.47 15.60
C LYS A 333 15.67 11.80 15.56
N GLY A 334 15.61 10.48 15.82
CA GLY A 334 14.39 9.72 15.73
C GLY A 334 13.39 10.05 16.83
N LYS A 335 12.11 10.17 16.44
CA LYS A 335 10.99 10.38 17.36
C LYS A 335 9.91 9.33 17.11
N LEU A 336 9.23 8.89 18.17
CA LEU A 336 8.06 8.01 18.08
C LEU A 336 6.82 8.76 18.56
N ILE A 337 5.79 8.76 17.74
CA ILE A 337 4.45 9.26 18.05
C ILE A 337 3.50 8.06 18.05
N ILE A 338 2.60 7.96 19.02
CA ILE A 338 1.58 6.91 19.06
C ILE A 338 0.22 7.51 18.72
N ALA A 339 -0.37 7.06 17.64
CA ALA A 339 -1.71 7.39 17.20
C ALA A 339 -2.72 6.58 18.04
N GLN A 340 -3.19 7.19 19.12
CA GLN A 340 -3.92 6.50 20.22
C GLN A 340 -5.25 5.90 19.78
N GLU A 341 -5.91 6.50 18.80
CA GLU A 341 -7.22 6.06 18.33
C GLU A 341 -7.14 5.21 17.03
N SER A 342 -5.93 5.03 16.51
CA SER A 342 -5.71 4.39 15.22
C SER A 342 -5.31 2.92 15.32
N GLY A 343 -5.77 2.12 14.36
CA GLY A 343 -5.14 0.88 13.93
C GLY A 343 -4.09 1.14 12.86
N HIS A 344 -3.82 0.13 12.01
CA HIS A 344 -2.79 0.20 10.97
C HIS A 344 -2.98 1.36 9.95
N ARG A 345 -4.20 1.86 9.76
CA ARG A 345 -4.51 2.92 8.79
C ARG A 345 -4.66 4.27 9.49
N ILE A 346 -3.55 4.83 9.97
CA ILE A 346 -3.49 6.09 10.72
C ILE A 346 -4.00 7.26 9.86
N GLN A 347 -3.72 7.27 8.57
CA GLN A 347 -4.16 8.30 7.64
C GLN A 347 -5.69 8.44 7.51
N ASP A 348 -6.44 7.42 7.94
CA ASP A 348 -7.90 7.45 7.90
C ASP A 348 -8.52 7.99 9.21
N THR A 349 -7.78 7.89 10.32
CA THR A 349 -8.33 8.12 11.66
C THR A 349 -7.71 9.31 12.39
N GLU A 350 -6.42 9.52 12.23
CA GLU A 350 -5.65 10.60 12.84
C GLU A 350 -4.70 11.25 11.81
N PRO A 351 -5.24 11.72 10.64
CA PRO A 351 -4.43 12.30 9.55
C PRO A 351 -3.62 13.51 10.01
N GLU A 352 -4.12 14.25 10.99
CA GLU A 352 -3.44 15.43 11.56
C GLU A 352 -2.08 15.12 12.19
N LEU A 353 -1.89 13.91 12.73
CA LEU A 353 -0.58 13.50 13.25
C LEU A 353 0.45 13.41 12.13
N ILE A 354 0.04 12.93 10.94
CA ILE A 354 0.90 12.81 9.78
C ILE A 354 1.24 14.20 9.23
N VAL A 355 0.23 15.06 9.07
CA VAL A 355 0.40 16.45 8.61
C VAL A 355 1.33 17.23 9.53
N ASN A 356 1.14 17.12 10.85
CA ASN A 356 1.98 17.81 11.85
C ASN A 356 3.43 17.29 11.84
N ALA A 357 3.64 15.97 11.71
CA ALA A 357 4.97 15.38 11.58
C ALA A 357 5.70 15.88 10.33
N ILE A 358 5.01 15.91 9.18
CA ILE A 358 5.58 16.46 7.95
C ILE A 358 5.90 17.93 8.09
N LYS A 359 4.98 18.71 8.68
CA LYS A 359 5.18 20.14 8.91
C LYS A 359 6.39 20.41 9.81
N GLU A 360 6.60 19.61 10.87
CA GLU A 360 7.77 19.70 11.72
C GLU A 360 9.07 19.58 10.92
N LEU A 361 9.15 18.58 10.01
CA LEU A 361 10.34 18.38 9.17
C LEU A 361 10.51 19.49 8.12
N VAL A 362 9.42 20.02 7.57
CA VAL A 362 9.47 21.15 6.62
C VAL A 362 9.98 22.41 7.34
N ASP A 363 9.51 22.67 8.54
CA ASP A 363 9.94 23.81 9.34
C ASP A 363 11.41 23.67 9.79
N GLU A 364 11.87 22.45 10.18
CA GLU A 364 13.27 22.16 10.49
C GLU A 364 14.17 22.43 9.27
N TYR A 365 13.78 21.95 8.10
CA TYR A 365 14.51 22.20 6.86
C TYR A 365 14.66 23.70 6.57
N ARG A 366 13.54 24.45 6.62
CA ARG A 366 13.54 25.89 6.31
C ARG A 366 14.35 26.70 7.30
N SER A 367 14.30 26.34 8.59
CA SER A 367 15.10 27.00 9.63
C SER A 367 16.60 26.83 9.39
N ALA A 368 17.04 25.61 9.04
CA ALA A 368 18.44 25.34 8.71
C ALA A 368 18.95 26.19 7.51
N PHE A 369 18.12 26.40 6.50
CA PHE A 369 18.49 27.21 5.33
C PHE A 369 18.49 28.72 5.58
N THR A 370 17.61 29.24 6.48
CA THR A 370 17.64 30.65 6.86
C THR A 370 18.87 30.98 7.71
N ASP A 371 19.29 30.09 8.60
CA ASP A 371 20.47 30.25 9.44
C ASP A 371 21.77 30.19 8.62
N GLU A 372 21.88 29.30 7.64
CA GLU A 372 23.02 29.27 6.71
C GLU A 372 23.07 30.51 5.81
N GLY A 373 21.93 31.01 5.36
CA GLY A 373 21.82 32.24 4.61
C GLY A 373 22.27 33.47 5.39
N MET A 374 21.87 33.57 6.65
CA MET A 374 22.29 34.64 7.54
C MET A 374 23.79 34.54 7.89
N THR A 375 24.32 33.34 8.13
CA THR A 375 25.74 33.12 8.44
C THR A 375 26.61 33.47 7.22
N ARG A 376 26.26 33.11 6.01
CA ARG A 376 26.96 33.49 4.78
C ARG A 376 26.91 34.98 4.51
N ALA A 377 25.74 35.62 4.71
CA ALA A 377 25.59 37.07 4.56
C ALA A 377 26.39 37.84 5.66
N GLY A 378 26.41 37.32 6.88
CA GLY A 378 27.18 37.87 7.99
C GLY A 378 28.70 37.80 7.73
N ASN A 379 29.20 36.69 7.24
CA ASN A 379 30.63 36.53 6.90
C ASN A 379 31.05 37.38 5.72
N GLN A 380 30.18 37.60 4.70
CA GLN A 380 30.48 38.51 3.58
C GLN A 380 30.48 40.01 4.00
N LEU A 381 29.81 40.37 5.08
CA LEU A 381 29.83 41.74 5.62
C LEU A 381 31.03 41.99 6.53
N LEU A 382 31.67 40.96 7.09
CA LEU A 382 32.86 41.07 7.90
C LEU A 382 34.20 41.10 7.08
N ASP A 383 34.12 40.65 5.80
CA ASP A 383 35.24 40.65 4.86
C ASP A 383 35.27 41.90 3.94
N LYS A 384 34.47 42.92 4.24
CA LYS A 384 34.52 44.25 3.61
C LYS A 384 34.85 45.33 4.61
#